data_7e7efd6f6458383b8a9eefea6abb5740
#
_entry.id   7e7efd6f6458383b8a9eefea6abb5740
#
_cell.length_a   1.000
_cell.length_b   1.000
_cell.length_c   1.000
_cell.angle_alpha   90.00
_cell.angle_beta   90.00
_cell.angle_gamma   90.00
#
_symmetry.space_group_name_H-M   'P 1'
#
loop_
_entity.id
_entity.type
_entity.pdbx_description
1 polymer ?
#
loop_
_entity_poly.entity_id
_entity_poly.type
_entity_poly.pdbx_seq_one_letter_code
_entity_poly.pdbx_strand_id
1 'polypeptide(L)'
;ACCPPNLARLLSSLGDYCFSENDENIYVHQYIGGEIKSDKAEIKINSNYIKNGKIDFNIKACKPFKLALRISDWCDNFELNRDYNIIDGYAYIDVNESTSVSISFNIEPKIIKCSNSVRENIGKAAVTRGAIVYCTEEADNEKNLQLLSISKNSKMKVNSDLTITASGYREKEDEKLYFNYKES
;
A
#
# COMPACT_ATOMS: atom_id res chain seq x y z
N ALA A 1 12.39 -6.92 28.43
CA ALA A 1 11.85 -7.10 27.07
C ALA A 1 11.15 -5.82 26.62
N CYS A 2 11.70 -5.11 25.64
CA CYS A 2 11.13 -3.84 25.14
C CYS A 2 10.05 -4.07 24.07
N CYS A 3 10.14 -5.15 23.27
CA CYS A 3 9.29 -5.35 22.09
C CYS A 3 7.83 -5.70 22.42
N PRO A 4 7.47 -6.66 23.28
CA PRO A 4 6.07 -6.99 23.55
C PRO A 4 5.26 -5.82 24.13
N PRO A 5 5.75 -5.03 25.13
CA PRO A 5 5.04 -3.85 25.62
C PRO A 5 4.87 -2.76 24.55
N ASN A 6 5.87 -2.56 23.69
CA ASN A 6 5.77 -1.59 22.61
C ASN A 6 4.74 -2.02 21.54
N LEU A 7 4.70 -3.30 21.19
CA LEU A 7 3.68 -3.83 20.30
C LEU A 7 2.27 -3.67 20.88
N ALA A 8 2.09 -4.03 22.16
CA ALA A 8 0.80 -3.87 22.84
C ALA A 8 0.35 -2.40 22.87
N ARG A 9 1.28 -1.46 23.15
CA ARG A 9 0.99 -0.03 23.12
C ARG A 9 0.60 0.45 21.72
N LEU A 10 1.33 0.02 20.67
CA LEU A 10 1.00 0.37 19.29
C LEU A 10 -0.40 -0.13 18.91
N LEU A 11 -0.72 -1.40 19.22
CA LEU A 11 -2.02 -1.97 18.91
C LEU A 11 -3.16 -1.25 19.64
N SER A 12 -2.96 -0.84 20.90
CA SER A 12 -3.99 -0.11 21.67
C SER A 12 -4.21 1.31 21.19
N SER A 13 -3.24 1.93 20.50
CA SER A 13 -3.32 3.29 19.95
C SER A 13 -3.46 3.32 18.42
N LEU A 14 -3.70 2.18 17.77
CA LEU A 14 -3.75 2.10 16.30
C LEU A 14 -4.80 3.04 15.68
N GLY A 15 -5.92 3.24 16.37
CA GLY A 15 -6.97 4.16 15.95
C GLY A 15 -6.48 5.59 15.73
N ASP A 16 -5.58 6.08 16.58
CA ASP A 16 -5.03 7.44 16.52
C ASP A 16 -4.18 7.68 15.28
N TYR A 17 -3.65 6.61 14.67
CA TYR A 17 -2.90 6.65 13.40
C TYR A 17 -3.79 6.48 12.16
N CYS A 18 -4.99 5.93 12.35
CA CYS A 18 -5.91 5.67 11.24
C CYS A 18 -6.80 6.86 10.96
N PHE A 19 -7.20 7.59 11.99
CA PHE A 19 -8.18 8.66 11.90
C PHE A 19 -7.77 9.84 12.78
N SER A 20 -8.18 11.03 12.36
CA SER A 20 -8.18 12.22 13.20
C SER A 20 -9.36 13.12 12.82
N GLU A 21 -9.69 14.08 13.67
CA GLU A 21 -10.72 15.05 13.37
C GLU A 21 -10.37 16.43 13.92
N ASN A 22 -10.98 17.45 13.32
CA ASN A 22 -11.02 18.82 13.82
C ASN A 22 -12.47 19.33 13.74
N ASP A 23 -12.70 20.61 13.95
CA ASP A 23 -14.06 21.19 13.99
C ASP A 23 -14.87 20.93 12.71
N GLU A 24 -14.23 20.90 11.54
CA GLU A 24 -14.87 20.81 10.24
C GLU A 24 -14.72 19.44 9.55
N ASN A 25 -13.64 18.71 9.85
CA ASN A 25 -13.22 17.56 9.04
C ASN A 25 -13.11 16.28 9.87
N ILE A 26 -13.33 15.14 9.20
CA ILE A 26 -12.86 13.81 9.63
C ILE A 26 -11.83 13.35 8.60
N TYR A 27 -10.60 13.02 9.06
CA TYR A 27 -9.50 12.55 8.22
C TYR A 27 -9.37 11.04 8.33
N VAL A 28 -9.26 10.37 7.19
CA VAL A 28 -8.90 8.96 7.09
C VAL A 28 -7.47 8.87 6.56
N HIS A 29 -6.52 8.51 7.43
CA HIS A 29 -5.11 8.43 7.11
C HIS A 29 -4.72 7.04 6.59
N GLN A 30 -5.39 6.00 7.08
CA GLN A 30 -5.17 4.62 6.70
C GLN A 30 -6.51 3.89 6.49
N TYR A 31 -6.55 3.05 5.48
CA TYR A 31 -7.77 2.37 5.02
C TYR A 31 -7.96 1.00 5.70
N ILE A 32 -7.99 0.99 7.03
CA ILE A 32 -8.28 -0.19 7.84
C ILE A 32 -9.80 -0.28 8.02
N GLY A 33 -10.38 -1.46 7.82
CA GLY A 33 -11.80 -1.71 8.05
C GLY A 33 -12.16 -1.56 9.53
N GLY A 34 -13.32 -0.96 9.81
CA GLY A 34 -13.76 -0.69 11.18
C GLY A 34 -14.89 0.33 11.26
N GLU A 35 -15.04 0.94 12.42
CA GLU A 35 -16.04 1.99 12.68
C GLU A 35 -15.40 3.21 13.32
N ILE A 36 -15.77 4.39 12.83
CA ILE A 36 -15.45 5.68 13.45
C ILE A 36 -16.73 6.19 14.09
N LYS A 37 -16.64 6.65 15.34
CA LYS A 37 -17.74 7.32 16.04
C LYS A 37 -17.26 8.66 16.54
N SER A 38 -17.90 9.71 16.07
CA SER A 38 -17.65 11.09 16.48
C SER A 38 -18.97 11.84 16.68
N ASP A 39 -18.89 13.07 17.11
CA ASP A 39 -20.06 13.94 17.21
C ASP A 39 -20.60 14.38 15.83
N LYS A 40 -19.81 14.23 14.76
CA LYS A 40 -20.16 14.55 13.38
C LYS A 40 -20.85 13.38 12.66
N ALA A 41 -20.39 12.16 12.89
CA ALA A 41 -20.89 11.00 12.18
C ALA A 41 -20.54 9.66 12.84
N GLU A 42 -21.34 8.64 12.51
CA GLU A 42 -20.95 7.23 12.61
C GLU A 42 -20.57 6.75 11.21
N ILE A 43 -19.33 6.29 11.02
CA ILE A 43 -18.82 5.84 9.72
C ILE A 43 -18.38 4.38 9.84
N LYS A 44 -18.99 3.51 9.03
CA LYS A 44 -18.57 2.12 8.89
C LYS A 44 -17.72 1.97 7.62
N ILE A 45 -16.52 1.42 7.77
CA ILE A 45 -15.53 1.25 6.71
C ILE A 45 -15.40 -0.23 6.36
N ASN A 46 -15.73 -0.59 5.12
CA ASN A 46 -15.47 -1.88 4.54
C ASN A 46 -14.27 -1.76 3.61
N SER A 47 -13.14 -2.35 4.01
CA SER A 47 -11.89 -2.22 3.28
C SER A 47 -11.48 -3.53 2.60
N ASN A 48 -11.32 -3.48 1.29
CA ASN A 48 -10.63 -4.46 0.48
C ASN A 48 -9.34 -3.86 -0.13
N TYR A 49 -8.77 -2.86 0.56
CA TYR A 49 -7.64 -2.06 0.11
C TYR A 49 -6.47 -2.91 -0.41
N ILE A 50 -6.03 -3.90 0.36
CA ILE A 50 -4.92 -4.79 0.00
C ILE A 50 -5.27 -5.71 -1.18
N LYS A 51 -6.52 -6.17 -1.23
CA LYS A 51 -6.94 -7.18 -2.21
C LYS A 51 -7.20 -6.60 -3.60
N ASN A 52 -7.94 -5.51 -3.67
CA ASN A 52 -8.38 -4.92 -4.94
C ASN A 52 -8.42 -3.38 -4.96
N GLY A 53 -7.88 -2.72 -3.93
CA GLY A 53 -7.82 -1.26 -3.83
C GLY A 53 -9.15 -0.58 -3.44
N LYS A 54 -10.24 -1.33 -3.23
CA LYS A 54 -11.57 -0.78 -2.98
C LYS A 54 -11.86 -0.60 -1.51
N ILE A 55 -12.41 0.58 -1.16
CA ILE A 55 -12.88 0.92 0.18
C ILE A 55 -14.26 1.57 0.08
N ASP A 56 -15.20 1.07 0.86
CA ASP A 56 -16.56 1.59 0.95
C ASP A 56 -16.82 2.16 2.35
N PHE A 57 -17.33 3.38 2.41
CA PHE A 57 -17.72 4.10 3.61
C PHE A 57 -19.24 4.22 3.65
N ASN A 58 -19.86 3.70 4.71
CA ASN A 58 -21.27 3.96 5.01
C ASN A 58 -21.33 5.00 6.12
N ILE A 59 -21.83 6.17 5.81
CA ILE A 59 -21.81 7.37 6.65
C ILE A 59 -23.21 7.68 7.13
N LYS A 60 -23.38 7.70 8.45
CA LYS A 60 -24.56 8.22 9.11
C LYS A 60 -24.20 9.57 9.71
N ALA A 61 -24.48 10.64 8.98
CA ALA A 61 -24.11 12.00 9.39
C ALA A 61 -25.04 12.51 10.49
N CYS A 62 -24.45 13.10 11.54
CA CYS A 62 -25.16 13.79 12.62
C CYS A 62 -25.21 15.30 12.37
N LYS A 63 -24.19 15.84 11.69
CA LYS A 63 -24.09 17.25 11.25
C LYS A 63 -23.24 17.33 9.97
N PRO A 64 -23.29 18.43 9.20
CA PRO A 64 -22.42 18.62 8.05
C PRO A 64 -20.94 18.62 8.44
N PHE A 65 -20.07 17.97 7.61
CA PHE A 65 -18.63 17.94 7.77
C PHE A 65 -17.97 17.64 6.42
N LYS A 66 -16.62 17.72 6.37
CA LYS A 66 -15.83 17.25 5.23
C LYS A 66 -15.13 15.95 5.58
N LEU A 67 -15.29 14.94 4.71
CA LEU A 67 -14.52 13.72 4.79
C LEU A 67 -13.24 13.89 3.96
N ALA A 68 -12.08 13.80 4.60
CA ALA A 68 -10.77 13.92 3.98
C ALA A 68 -10.13 12.53 3.85
N LEU A 69 -10.02 12.01 2.63
CA LEU A 69 -9.45 10.70 2.31
C LEU A 69 -8.02 10.86 1.81
N ARG A 70 -7.05 10.23 2.47
CA ARG A 70 -5.64 10.32 2.08
C ARG A 70 -5.40 9.66 0.73
N ILE A 71 -4.77 10.40 -0.20
CA ILE A 71 -4.26 9.87 -1.45
C ILE A 71 -2.76 9.63 -1.31
N SER A 72 -2.35 8.37 -1.34
CA SER A 72 -0.95 7.98 -1.15
C SER A 72 -0.11 8.27 -2.39
N ASP A 73 1.16 8.67 -2.22
CA ASP A 73 2.08 9.04 -3.31
C ASP A 73 2.38 7.91 -4.29
N TRP A 74 2.21 6.64 -3.87
CA TRP A 74 2.38 5.50 -4.78
C TRP A 74 1.22 5.33 -5.76
N CYS A 75 0.07 6.00 -5.52
CA CYS A 75 -1.13 5.89 -6.33
C CYS A 75 -1.11 6.85 -7.50
N ASP A 76 -1.02 6.33 -8.72
CA ASP A 76 -1.07 7.16 -9.93
C ASP A 76 -2.51 7.56 -10.29
N ASN A 77 -3.47 6.67 -10.02
CA ASN A 77 -4.88 6.87 -10.37
C ASN A 77 -5.81 6.25 -9.33
N PHE A 78 -6.90 6.92 -9.06
CA PHE A 78 -7.98 6.42 -8.23
C PHE A 78 -9.34 6.90 -8.78
N GLU A 79 -10.38 6.20 -8.42
CA GLU A 79 -11.77 6.56 -8.72
C GLU A 79 -12.50 6.84 -7.40
N LEU A 80 -13.29 7.92 -7.38
CA LEU A 80 -14.09 8.32 -6.25
C LEU A 80 -15.52 8.63 -6.73
N ASN A 81 -16.54 8.07 -6.08
CA ASN A 81 -17.93 8.19 -6.51
C ASN A 81 -18.62 9.51 -6.06
N ARG A 82 -17.84 10.52 -5.68
CA ARG A 82 -18.29 11.84 -5.23
C ARG A 82 -17.40 12.92 -5.83
N ASP A 83 -17.92 14.14 -5.89
CA ASP A 83 -17.11 15.32 -6.17
C ASP A 83 -16.14 15.57 -5.03
N TYR A 84 -14.92 15.95 -5.36
CA TYR A 84 -13.84 16.16 -4.41
C TYR A 84 -12.86 17.24 -4.85
N ASN A 85 -12.15 17.81 -3.87
CA ASN A 85 -10.99 18.67 -4.10
C ASN A 85 -9.76 18.05 -3.46
N ILE A 86 -8.59 18.09 -4.12
CA ILE A 86 -7.34 17.59 -3.54
C ILE A 86 -6.58 18.76 -2.92
N ILE A 87 -6.26 18.62 -1.63
CA ILE A 87 -5.44 19.57 -0.88
C ILE A 87 -4.48 18.75 0.00
N ASP A 88 -3.19 19.03 -0.12
CA ASP A 88 -2.12 18.41 0.71
C ASP A 88 -2.19 16.86 0.78
N GLY A 89 -2.49 16.23 -0.35
CA GLY A 89 -2.55 14.75 -0.43
C GLY A 89 -3.83 14.13 0.10
N TYR A 90 -4.89 14.92 0.34
CA TYR A 90 -6.21 14.44 0.73
C TYR A 90 -7.27 14.85 -0.29
N ALA A 91 -8.18 13.93 -0.60
CA ALA A 91 -9.41 14.21 -1.33
C ALA A 91 -10.51 14.60 -0.33
N TYR A 92 -10.97 15.85 -0.38
CA TYR A 92 -12.01 16.39 0.49
C TYR A 92 -13.37 16.26 -0.18
N ILE A 93 -14.33 15.70 0.54
CA ILE A 93 -15.71 15.44 0.12
C ILE A 93 -16.64 16.14 1.10
N ASP A 94 -17.58 16.93 0.61
CA ASP A 94 -18.62 17.52 1.45
C ASP A 94 -19.69 16.47 1.80
N VAL A 95 -19.96 16.29 3.08
CA VAL A 95 -20.95 15.36 3.62
C VAL A 95 -21.99 16.16 4.39
N ASN A 96 -23.16 16.39 3.77
CA ASN A 96 -24.24 17.17 4.34
C ASN A 96 -25.36 16.29 4.94
N GLU A 97 -25.43 15.03 4.52
CA GLU A 97 -26.42 14.05 4.94
C GLU A 97 -25.85 12.63 4.94
N SER A 98 -26.60 11.70 5.51
CA SER A 98 -26.20 10.29 5.51
C SER A 98 -26.07 9.74 4.09
N THR A 99 -24.92 9.14 3.78
CA THR A 99 -24.57 8.74 2.41
C THR A 99 -23.56 7.60 2.40
N SER A 100 -23.26 7.10 1.21
CA SER A 100 -22.14 6.18 0.98
C SER A 100 -21.11 6.82 0.07
N VAL A 101 -19.84 6.63 0.43
CA VAL A 101 -18.67 7.03 -0.35
C VAL A 101 -17.86 5.80 -0.69
N SER A 102 -17.40 5.68 -1.92
CA SER A 102 -16.54 4.58 -2.37
C SER A 102 -15.33 5.13 -3.10
N ILE A 103 -14.13 4.71 -2.68
CA ILE A 103 -12.87 5.00 -3.34
C ILE A 103 -12.23 3.70 -3.82
N SER A 104 -11.65 3.72 -5.01
CA SER A 104 -10.92 2.59 -5.61
C SER A 104 -9.57 3.06 -6.11
N PHE A 105 -8.49 2.51 -5.55
CA PHE A 105 -7.12 2.80 -5.96
C PHE A 105 -6.66 1.81 -7.03
N ASN A 106 -5.94 2.32 -8.03
CA ASN A 106 -5.23 1.44 -8.96
C ASN A 106 -4.01 0.83 -8.25
N ILE A 107 -4.03 -0.49 -8.06
CA ILE A 107 -3.01 -1.25 -7.34
C ILE A 107 -2.25 -2.25 -8.23
N GLU A 108 -2.00 -1.89 -9.49
CA GLU A 108 -1.22 -2.74 -10.39
C GLU A 108 0.22 -2.95 -9.90
N PRO A 109 0.82 -4.14 -10.14
CA PRO A 109 2.21 -4.39 -9.78
C PRO A 109 3.17 -3.47 -10.53
N LYS A 110 4.17 -2.94 -9.82
CA LYS A 110 5.22 -2.06 -10.36
C LYS A 110 6.60 -2.52 -9.95
N ILE A 111 7.59 -2.33 -10.84
CA ILE A 111 9.01 -2.49 -10.52
C ILE A 111 9.54 -1.12 -10.10
N ILE A 112 10.01 -1.03 -8.86
CA ILE A 112 10.55 0.19 -8.26
C ILE A 112 12.07 0.09 -8.18
N LYS A 113 12.75 1.17 -8.54
CA LYS A 113 14.19 1.36 -8.35
C LYS A 113 14.43 2.58 -7.49
N CYS A 114 15.46 2.52 -6.66
CA CYS A 114 15.90 3.69 -5.90
C CYS A 114 16.81 4.61 -6.74
N SER A 115 17.00 5.82 -6.24
CA SER A 115 18.01 6.75 -6.75
C SER A 115 19.42 6.15 -6.63
N ASN A 116 20.31 6.49 -7.57
CA ASN A 116 21.73 6.11 -7.52
C ASN A 116 22.47 6.68 -6.29
N SER A 117 21.87 7.64 -5.58
CA SER A 117 22.39 8.15 -4.30
C SER A 117 22.31 7.13 -3.17
N VAL A 118 21.45 6.10 -3.30
CA VAL A 118 21.33 4.98 -2.33
C VAL A 118 22.24 3.85 -2.78
N ARG A 119 23.50 3.93 -2.39
CA ARG A 119 24.58 3.06 -2.88
C ARG A 119 24.33 1.56 -2.68
N GLU A 120 23.75 1.19 -1.54
CA GLU A 120 23.48 -0.20 -1.14
C GLU A 120 22.43 -0.88 -2.02
N ASN A 121 21.64 -0.09 -2.75
CA ASN A 121 20.56 -0.57 -3.61
C ASN A 121 20.82 -0.42 -5.11
N ILE A 122 22.06 -0.04 -5.49
CA ILE A 122 22.46 0.00 -6.91
C ILE A 122 22.34 -1.41 -7.49
N GLY A 123 21.71 -1.50 -8.67
CA GLY A 123 21.45 -2.79 -9.34
C GLY A 123 20.28 -3.60 -8.79
N LYS A 124 19.66 -3.17 -7.69
CA LYS A 124 18.50 -3.84 -7.08
C LYS A 124 17.20 -3.21 -7.52
N ALA A 125 16.13 -3.99 -7.46
CA ALA A 125 14.76 -3.55 -7.69
C ALA A 125 13.83 -4.17 -6.66
N ALA A 126 12.73 -3.47 -6.36
CA ALA A 126 11.64 -4.00 -5.55
C ALA A 126 10.38 -4.14 -6.42
N VAL A 127 9.55 -5.12 -6.10
CA VAL A 127 8.21 -5.24 -6.67
C VAL A 127 7.22 -4.71 -5.64
N THR A 128 6.38 -3.76 -6.06
CA THR A 128 5.32 -3.22 -5.22
C THR A 128 3.95 -3.42 -5.88
N ARG A 129 2.90 -3.48 -5.06
CA ARG A 129 1.52 -3.48 -5.52
C ARG A 129 0.66 -2.71 -4.52
N GLY A 130 0.27 -1.51 -4.90
CA GLY A 130 -0.31 -0.57 -3.94
C GLY A 130 0.65 -0.29 -2.79
N ALA A 131 0.19 -0.44 -1.56
CA ALA A 131 0.99 -0.26 -0.35
C ALA A 131 1.88 -1.45 0.01
N ILE A 132 1.79 -2.58 -0.72
CA ILE A 132 2.56 -3.79 -0.40
C ILE A 132 3.89 -3.77 -1.15
N VAL A 133 4.97 -4.07 -0.42
CA VAL A 133 6.28 -4.39 -0.97
C VAL A 133 6.46 -5.91 -0.93
N TYR A 134 6.74 -6.50 -2.08
CA TYR A 134 6.94 -7.95 -2.20
C TYR A 134 8.41 -8.31 -2.04
N CYS A 135 8.66 -9.48 -1.49
CA CYS A 135 9.97 -10.09 -1.42
C CYS A 135 9.96 -11.47 -2.08
N THR A 136 11.14 -11.93 -2.47
CA THR A 136 11.36 -13.34 -2.85
C THR A 136 11.69 -14.15 -1.60
N GLU A 137 11.15 -15.36 -1.50
CA GLU A 137 11.40 -16.28 -0.40
C GLU A 137 12.02 -17.58 -0.93
N GLU A 138 12.98 -18.18 -0.18
CA GLU A 138 13.63 -19.42 -0.58
C GLU A 138 12.67 -20.61 -0.68
N ALA A 139 11.56 -20.56 0.08
CA ALA A 139 10.52 -21.58 0.01
C ALA A 139 9.90 -21.71 -1.39
N ASP A 140 9.81 -20.59 -2.12
CA ASP A 140 9.16 -20.52 -3.43
C ASP A 140 10.15 -20.40 -4.59
N ASN A 141 11.40 -19.99 -4.31
CA ASN A 141 12.37 -19.59 -5.33
C ASN A 141 13.71 -20.33 -5.23
N GLU A 142 13.81 -21.39 -4.47
CA GLU A 142 15.06 -22.11 -4.18
C GLU A 142 16.06 -21.27 -3.35
N LYS A 143 17.21 -21.86 -3.00
CA LYS A 143 18.26 -21.18 -2.23
C LYS A 143 18.99 -20.13 -3.07
N ASN A 144 19.77 -19.29 -2.40
CA ASN A 144 20.63 -18.28 -3.05
C ASN A 144 19.84 -17.23 -3.84
N LEU A 145 18.89 -16.55 -3.16
CA LEU A 145 18.03 -15.53 -3.75
C LEU A 145 18.79 -14.37 -4.40
N GLN A 146 20.06 -14.14 -4.01
CA GLN A 146 20.94 -13.13 -4.63
C GLN A 146 21.26 -13.40 -6.10
N LEU A 147 21.06 -14.63 -6.59
CA LEU A 147 21.23 -15.01 -7.99
C LEU A 147 20.00 -14.70 -8.85
N LEU A 148 18.88 -14.29 -8.23
CA LEU A 148 17.67 -13.96 -8.94
C LEU A 148 17.69 -12.53 -9.46
N SER A 149 17.29 -12.37 -10.70
CA SER A 149 17.09 -11.07 -11.34
C SER A 149 15.74 -11.01 -12.03
N ILE A 150 15.01 -9.92 -11.85
CA ILE A 150 13.76 -9.68 -12.54
C ILE A 150 14.01 -8.99 -13.88
N SER A 151 13.35 -9.44 -14.95
CA SER A 151 13.44 -8.80 -16.26
C SER A 151 12.78 -7.41 -16.22
N LYS A 152 13.44 -6.40 -16.81
CA LYS A 152 12.93 -5.01 -16.86
C LYS A 152 11.51 -4.91 -17.45
N ASN A 153 11.21 -5.77 -18.43
CA ASN A 153 9.92 -5.81 -19.12
C ASN A 153 9.08 -7.01 -18.66
N SER A 154 9.30 -7.49 -17.43
CA SER A 154 8.57 -8.62 -16.89
C SER A 154 7.08 -8.34 -16.85
N LYS A 155 6.30 -9.22 -17.46
CA LYS A 155 4.86 -9.25 -17.27
C LYS A 155 4.58 -9.88 -15.90
N MET A 156 4.08 -9.09 -14.99
CA MET A 156 3.73 -9.53 -13.64
C MET A 156 2.27 -9.99 -13.59
N LYS A 157 2.02 -11.12 -12.97
CA LYS A 157 0.67 -11.67 -12.76
C LYS A 157 0.40 -11.79 -11.27
N VAL A 158 -0.68 -11.18 -10.82
CA VAL A 158 -1.18 -11.36 -9.45
C VAL A 158 -2.00 -12.64 -9.39
N ASN A 159 -1.65 -13.53 -8.47
CA ASN A 159 -2.33 -14.79 -8.24
C ASN A 159 -3.50 -14.62 -7.24
N SER A 160 -4.35 -15.63 -7.10
CA SER A 160 -5.52 -15.61 -6.20
C SER A 160 -5.16 -15.47 -4.72
N ASP A 161 -3.98 -15.93 -4.33
CA ASP A 161 -3.40 -15.82 -2.97
C ASP A 161 -2.64 -14.50 -2.75
N LEU A 162 -2.71 -13.58 -3.71
CA LEU A 162 -2.01 -12.29 -3.77
C LEU A 162 -0.50 -12.37 -3.96
N THR A 163 0.08 -13.54 -4.22
CA THR A 163 1.47 -13.63 -4.68
C THR A 163 1.62 -13.07 -6.09
N ILE A 164 2.83 -12.70 -6.48
CA ILE A 164 3.12 -12.19 -7.83
C ILE A 164 4.08 -13.14 -8.56
N THR A 165 3.67 -13.62 -9.72
CA THR A 165 4.54 -14.32 -10.66
C THR A 165 5.13 -13.33 -11.64
N ALA A 166 6.45 -13.35 -11.82
CA ALA A 166 7.19 -12.45 -12.70
C ALA A 166 8.21 -13.22 -13.55
N SER A 167 8.54 -12.72 -14.73
CA SER A 167 9.62 -13.27 -15.55
C SER A 167 10.95 -12.72 -15.08
N GLY A 168 11.93 -13.61 -14.96
CA GLY A 168 13.27 -13.27 -14.54
C GLY A 168 14.28 -14.33 -15.01
N TYR A 169 15.48 -14.26 -14.48
CA TYR A 169 16.50 -15.25 -14.70
C TYR A 169 17.28 -15.46 -13.41
N ARG A 170 17.92 -16.64 -13.32
CA ARG A 170 18.80 -17.00 -12.24
C ARG A 170 20.19 -17.23 -12.83
N GLU A 171 21.19 -16.60 -12.25
CA GLU A 171 22.58 -16.91 -12.55
C GLU A 171 22.92 -18.29 -12.04
N LYS A 172 23.83 -19.01 -12.75
CA LYS A 172 24.36 -20.28 -12.28
C LYS A 172 25.31 -20.02 -11.13
N GLU A 173 25.32 -20.94 -10.17
CA GLU A 173 26.34 -20.93 -9.13
C GLU A 173 27.69 -21.29 -9.74
N ASP A 174 28.73 -20.52 -9.41
CA ASP A 174 30.07 -20.78 -9.82
C ASP A 174 30.76 -21.74 -8.82
N GLU A 175 31.48 -22.70 -9.33
CA GLU A 175 32.27 -23.64 -8.52
C GLU A 175 33.51 -22.98 -7.89
N LYS A 176 33.97 -21.86 -8.47
CA LYS A 176 35.18 -21.12 -8.04
C LYS A 176 34.80 -19.77 -7.47
N LEU A 177 35.46 -19.39 -6.39
CA LEU A 177 35.25 -18.06 -5.77
C LEU A 177 35.71 -16.90 -6.66
N TYR A 178 36.69 -17.11 -7.51
CA TYR A 178 37.22 -16.11 -8.45
C TYR A 178 37.54 -16.76 -9.79
N PHE A 179 37.13 -16.13 -10.86
CA PHE A 179 37.36 -16.56 -12.24
C PHE A 179 37.52 -15.37 -13.17
N ASN A 180 38.09 -15.57 -14.36
CA ASN A 180 38.15 -14.50 -15.36
C ASN A 180 36.76 -14.24 -15.93
N TYR A 181 36.37 -12.97 -15.94
CA TYR A 181 35.13 -12.55 -16.63
C TYR A 181 35.26 -12.87 -18.12
N LYS A 182 34.35 -13.64 -18.64
CA LYS A 182 34.22 -13.93 -20.07
C LYS A 182 32.93 -13.30 -20.53
N GLU A 183 32.97 -12.46 -21.55
CA GLU A 183 31.78 -12.03 -22.24
C GLU A 183 31.05 -13.24 -22.81
N SER A 184 29.77 -13.43 -22.46
CA SER A 184 28.89 -14.50 -22.95
C SER A 184 28.04 -14.02 -24.11
#